data_45c9f0058212ff4742b117e9e9ee9667
#
_entry.id   45c9f0058212ff4742b117e9e9ee9667
#
_cell.length_a   1.000
_cell.length_b   1.000
_cell.length_c   1.000
_cell.angle_alpha   90.00
_cell.angle_beta   90.00
_cell.angle_gamma   90.00
#
_symmetry.space_group_name_H-M   'P 1'
#
loop_
_entity.id
_entity.type
_entity.pdbx_description
1 polymer ?
#
loop_
_entity_poly.entity_id
_entity_poly.type
_entity_poly.pdbx_seq_one_letter_code
_entity_poly.pdbx_strand_id
1 'polypeptide(L)'
;NPFSRLEIRYREAKLLSNTIPFHSIQTFLSTLYTQKELAPSEYQLRCCIRDIAVIELLFATGMRISELCSLRPADIDFASNNILIYGKGAKERILQIGNPEVLSALSLYSETFKDDIAACGFFFVNRLQQKLSDQSVRFMITRYAKLAGIKQHLTPHMFRHSFATLLLEQDVDIRYIQRMLGHSS
;
A
#
# COMPACT_ATOMS: atom_id res chain seq x y z
N ASN A 1 -19.91 28.96 16.57
CA ASN A 1 -19.15 28.53 17.75
C ASN A 1 -17.65 28.66 17.46
N PRO A 2 -16.89 29.57 18.11
CA PRO A 2 -15.47 29.77 17.84
C PRO A 2 -14.60 28.54 18.16
N PHE A 3 -15.11 27.59 18.92
CA PHE A 3 -14.39 26.36 19.28
C PHE A 3 -14.40 25.29 18.19
N SER A 4 -15.37 25.34 17.25
CA SER A 4 -15.41 24.39 16.13
C SER A 4 -14.31 24.62 15.10
N ARG A 5 -13.82 25.86 14.97
CA ARG A 5 -12.69 26.20 14.10
C ARG A 5 -11.33 25.76 14.65
N LEU A 6 -11.20 25.72 15.99
CA LEU A 6 -9.98 25.25 16.65
C LEU A 6 -9.82 23.74 16.55
N GLU A 7 -10.90 22.98 16.67
CA GLU A 7 -10.86 21.51 16.53
C GLU A 7 -10.54 21.09 15.07
N ILE A 8 -11.06 21.81 14.09
CA ILE A 8 -10.78 21.57 12.68
C ILE A 8 -9.30 21.84 12.38
N ARG A 9 -8.74 22.96 12.86
CA ARG A 9 -7.32 23.29 12.69
C ARG A 9 -6.39 22.30 13.38
N TYR A 10 -6.75 21.82 14.55
CA TYR A 10 -5.95 20.83 15.28
C TYR A 10 -5.97 19.45 14.59
N ARG A 11 -7.11 19.05 14.05
CA ARG A 11 -7.24 17.82 13.24
C ARG A 11 -6.46 17.91 11.93
N GLU A 12 -6.53 19.04 11.25
CA GLU A 12 -5.75 19.26 10.01
C GLU A 12 -4.25 19.26 10.29
N ALA A 13 -3.79 19.92 11.34
CA ALA A 13 -2.38 19.92 11.71
C ALA A 13 -1.87 18.51 12.09
N LYS A 14 -2.69 17.73 12.80
CA LYS A 14 -2.34 16.36 13.21
C LYS A 14 -2.37 15.39 12.02
N LEU A 15 -3.30 15.57 11.08
CA LEU A 15 -3.35 14.82 9.82
C LEU A 15 -2.12 15.13 8.97
N LEU A 16 -1.77 16.41 8.83
CA LEU A 16 -0.61 16.86 8.07
C LEU A 16 0.71 16.35 8.65
N SER A 17 0.84 16.24 9.98
CA SER A 17 2.06 15.74 10.63
C SER A 17 2.30 14.24 10.42
N ASN A 18 1.25 13.47 10.11
CA ASN A 18 1.30 12.03 9.89
C ASN A 18 1.25 11.64 8.41
N THR A 19 1.25 12.61 7.49
CA THR A 19 1.30 12.36 6.06
C THR A 19 2.72 12.37 5.54
N ILE A 20 2.94 11.67 4.43
CA ILE A 20 4.19 11.68 3.71
C ILE A 20 4.12 12.82 2.69
N PRO A 21 5.06 13.78 2.67
CA PRO A 21 5.08 14.81 1.63
C PRO A 21 5.12 14.19 0.23
N PHE A 22 4.41 14.79 -0.72
CA PHE A 22 4.31 14.28 -2.09
C PHE A 22 5.69 14.05 -2.73
N HIS A 23 6.62 14.97 -2.53
CA HIS A 23 7.99 14.81 -3.00
C HIS A 23 8.67 13.56 -2.42
N SER A 24 8.48 13.29 -1.13
CA SER A 24 9.03 12.09 -0.48
C SER A 24 8.41 10.81 -1.04
N ILE A 25 7.12 10.81 -1.36
CA ILE A 25 6.45 9.69 -2.03
C ILE A 25 7.06 9.42 -3.41
N GLN A 26 7.27 10.48 -4.20
CA GLN A 26 7.88 10.36 -5.52
C GLN A 26 9.30 9.80 -5.41
N THR A 27 10.11 10.29 -4.48
CA THR A 27 11.48 9.81 -4.25
C THR A 27 11.46 8.36 -3.77
N PHE A 28 10.55 8.00 -2.89
CA PHE A 28 10.41 6.63 -2.39
C PHE A 28 10.07 5.65 -3.53
N LEU A 29 9.06 5.94 -4.32
CA LEU A 29 8.65 5.12 -5.47
C LEU A 29 9.77 5.03 -6.52
N SER A 30 10.39 6.16 -6.84
CA SER A 30 11.53 6.20 -7.77
C SER A 30 12.68 5.31 -7.30
N THR A 31 12.97 5.30 -6.00
CA THR A 31 14.00 4.45 -5.41
C THR A 31 13.68 2.96 -5.56
N LEU A 32 12.42 2.56 -5.38
CA LEU A 32 11.97 1.19 -5.60
C LEU A 32 12.28 0.72 -7.03
N TYR A 33 11.93 1.51 -8.02
CA TYR A 33 12.16 1.17 -9.44
C TYR A 33 13.64 1.19 -9.80
N THR A 34 14.41 2.13 -9.25
CA THR A 34 15.86 2.16 -9.43
C THR A 34 16.53 0.91 -8.86
N GLN A 35 16.13 0.46 -7.67
CA GLN A 35 16.66 -0.77 -7.08
C GLN A 35 16.32 -2.00 -7.94
N LYS A 36 15.16 -2.03 -8.56
CA LYS A 36 14.79 -3.08 -9.51
C LYS A 36 15.71 -3.11 -10.73
N GLU A 37 15.98 -1.96 -11.32
CA GLU A 37 16.86 -1.82 -12.49
C GLU A 37 18.31 -2.20 -12.18
N LEU A 38 18.77 -1.90 -10.97
CA LEU A 38 20.12 -2.17 -10.51
C LEU A 38 20.29 -3.55 -9.86
N ALA A 39 19.26 -4.37 -9.80
CA ALA A 39 19.29 -5.65 -9.12
C ALA A 39 20.38 -6.57 -9.71
N PRO A 40 21.40 -6.96 -8.93
CA PRO A 40 22.55 -7.70 -9.45
C PRO A 40 22.31 -9.20 -9.61
N SER A 41 21.19 -9.71 -9.13
CA SER A 41 20.83 -11.12 -9.23
C SER A 41 19.34 -11.31 -9.48
N GLU A 42 18.98 -12.47 -10.02
CA GLU A 42 17.58 -12.85 -10.20
C GLU A 42 16.81 -12.83 -8.87
N TYR A 43 17.43 -13.31 -7.81
CA TYR A 43 16.83 -13.30 -6.47
C TYR A 43 16.47 -11.87 -6.04
N GLN A 44 17.40 -10.94 -6.18
CA GLN A 44 17.17 -9.55 -5.80
C GLN A 44 16.14 -8.86 -6.72
N LEU A 45 16.14 -9.20 -8.01
CA LEU A 45 15.13 -8.73 -8.94
C LEU A 45 13.73 -9.19 -8.51
N ARG A 46 13.59 -10.46 -8.17
CA ARG A 46 12.32 -11.01 -7.65
C ARG A 46 11.86 -10.29 -6.39
N CYS A 47 12.77 -10.03 -5.45
CA CYS A 47 12.47 -9.26 -4.24
C CYS A 47 11.97 -7.85 -4.58
N CYS A 48 12.61 -7.16 -5.51
CA CYS A 48 12.18 -5.82 -5.95
C CYS A 48 10.80 -5.84 -6.60
N ILE A 49 10.52 -6.83 -7.45
CA ILE A 49 9.20 -7.00 -8.08
C ILE A 49 8.10 -7.14 -7.02
N ARG A 50 8.33 -7.96 -5.99
CA ARG A 50 7.40 -8.10 -4.88
C ARG A 50 7.24 -6.80 -4.11
N ASP A 51 8.33 -6.16 -3.75
CA ASP A 51 8.33 -4.96 -2.93
C ASP A 51 7.61 -3.81 -3.63
N ILE A 52 7.82 -3.66 -4.93
CA ILE A 52 7.10 -2.67 -5.76
C ILE A 52 5.60 -2.96 -5.74
N ALA A 53 5.18 -4.20 -5.94
CA ALA A 53 3.77 -4.57 -5.93
C ALA A 53 3.11 -4.26 -4.57
N VAL A 54 3.80 -4.58 -3.47
CA VAL A 54 3.31 -4.30 -2.10
C VAL A 54 3.15 -2.80 -1.88
N ILE A 55 4.18 -2.02 -2.15
CA ILE A 55 4.19 -0.59 -1.88
C ILE A 55 3.22 0.17 -2.79
N GLU A 56 3.19 -0.16 -4.07
CA GLU A 56 2.24 0.45 -5.01
C GLU A 56 0.80 0.20 -4.58
N LEU A 57 0.49 -1.02 -4.15
CA LEU A 57 -0.85 -1.36 -3.70
C LEU A 57 -1.22 -0.64 -2.39
N LEU A 58 -0.33 -0.59 -1.43
CA LEU A 58 -0.55 0.15 -0.17
C LEU A 58 -0.84 1.61 -0.42
N PHE A 59 -0.03 2.24 -1.27
CA PHE A 59 -0.19 3.66 -1.56
C PHE A 59 -1.44 3.96 -2.38
N ALA A 60 -1.76 3.12 -3.37
CA ALA A 60 -2.91 3.32 -4.24
C ALA A 60 -4.26 3.06 -3.58
N THR A 61 -4.31 2.31 -2.50
CA THR A 61 -5.56 1.87 -1.87
C THR A 61 -5.75 2.35 -0.45
N GLY A 62 -4.67 2.68 0.23
CA GLY A 62 -4.71 3.01 1.65
C GLY A 62 -5.15 1.85 2.55
N MET A 63 -5.14 0.61 2.04
CA MET A 63 -5.54 -0.55 2.85
C MET A 63 -4.63 -0.76 4.05
N ARG A 64 -5.12 -1.49 5.06
CA ARG A 64 -4.30 -1.87 6.20
C ARG A 64 -3.28 -2.92 5.79
N ILE A 65 -2.10 -2.85 6.41
CA ILE A 65 -1.02 -3.80 6.16
C ILE A 65 -1.46 -5.26 6.41
N SER A 66 -2.26 -5.49 7.45
CA SER A 66 -2.81 -6.81 7.75
C SER A 66 -3.77 -7.33 6.68
N GLU A 67 -4.54 -6.42 6.09
CA GLU A 67 -5.44 -6.74 4.98
C GLU A 67 -4.64 -7.14 3.74
N LEU A 68 -3.58 -6.38 3.41
CA LEU A 68 -2.68 -6.69 2.30
C LEU A 68 -2.03 -8.06 2.47
N CYS A 69 -1.45 -8.32 3.64
CA CYS A 69 -0.78 -9.59 3.93
C CYS A 69 -1.72 -10.79 3.95
N SER A 70 -3.03 -10.56 4.13
CA SER A 70 -4.05 -11.60 4.17
C SER A 70 -4.74 -11.83 2.82
N LEU A 71 -4.41 -11.06 1.79
CA LEU A 71 -4.98 -11.25 0.45
C LEU A 71 -4.67 -12.65 -0.09
N ARG A 72 -5.69 -13.27 -0.68
CA ARG A 72 -5.58 -14.54 -1.39
C ARG A 72 -5.65 -14.31 -2.90
N PRO A 73 -5.14 -15.21 -3.72
CA PRO A 73 -5.23 -15.08 -5.18
C PRO A 73 -6.64 -14.85 -5.69
N ALA A 74 -7.63 -15.51 -5.10
CA ALA A 74 -9.04 -15.38 -5.47
C ALA A 74 -9.64 -14.00 -5.16
N ASP A 75 -9.01 -13.22 -4.27
CA ASP A 75 -9.49 -11.89 -3.90
C ASP A 75 -9.15 -10.83 -4.96
N ILE A 76 -8.26 -11.13 -5.89
CA ILE A 76 -7.81 -10.21 -6.93
C ILE A 76 -8.36 -10.64 -8.27
N ASP A 77 -9.23 -9.80 -8.84
CA ASP A 77 -9.79 -9.99 -10.17
C ASP A 77 -9.13 -9.02 -11.16
N PHE A 78 -8.15 -9.54 -11.90
CA PHE A 78 -7.43 -8.75 -12.91
C PHE A 78 -8.29 -8.38 -14.11
N ALA A 79 -9.37 -9.12 -14.38
CA ALA A 79 -10.27 -8.82 -15.48
C ALA A 79 -11.11 -7.56 -15.21
N SER A 80 -11.59 -7.41 -13.99
CA SER A 80 -12.36 -6.24 -13.55
C SER A 80 -11.54 -5.18 -12.82
N ASN A 81 -10.25 -5.47 -12.54
CA ASN A 81 -9.35 -4.62 -11.75
C ASN A 81 -9.86 -4.36 -10.32
N ASN A 82 -10.52 -5.35 -9.75
CA ASN A 82 -11.09 -5.27 -8.40
C ASN A 82 -10.32 -6.13 -7.41
N ILE A 83 -10.25 -5.65 -6.17
CA ILE A 83 -9.72 -6.40 -5.03
C ILE A 83 -10.78 -6.47 -3.95
N LEU A 84 -11.12 -7.69 -3.52
CA LEU A 84 -12.01 -7.94 -2.39
C LEU A 84 -11.19 -7.95 -1.11
N ILE A 85 -11.59 -7.13 -0.15
CA ILE A 85 -10.90 -6.98 1.13
C ILE A 85 -11.85 -7.38 2.25
N TYR A 86 -11.35 -8.24 3.14
CA TYR A 86 -12.04 -8.65 4.37
C TYR A 86 -11.52 -7.80 5.53
N GLY A 87 -12.37 -6.90 6.00
CA GLY A 87 -12.07 -6.04 7.13
C GLY A 87 -12.45 -6.67 8.48
N LYS A 88 -12.27 -5.90 9.53
CA LYS A 88 -12.61 -6.29 10.90
C LYS A 88 -14.11 -6.60 11.00
N GLY A 89 -14.44 -7.72 11.64
CA GLY A 89 -15.83 -8.15 11.83
C GLY A 89 -16.47 -8.77 10.58
N ALA A 90 -15.66 -9.39 9.71
CA ALA A 90 -16.09 -10.03 8.46
C ALA A 90 -16.81 -9.10 7.48
N LYS A 91 -16.55 -7.79 7.58
CA LYS A 91 -17.06 -6.81 6.61
C LYS A 91 -16.21 -6.85 5.35
N GLU A 92 -16.86 -7.09 4.23
CA GLU A 92 -16.24 -7.09 2.92
C GLU A 92 -16.34 -5.71 2.27
N ARG A 93 -15.31 -5.33 1.52
CA ARG A 93 -15.36 -4.19 0.62
C ARG A 93 -14.56 -4.47 -0.64
N ILE A 94 -14.98 -3.87 -1.74
CA ILE A 94 -14.31 -4.00 -3.04
C ILE A 94 -13.59 -2.69 -3.32
N LEU A 95 -12.30 -2.79 -3.64
CA LEU A 95 -11.50 -1.66 -4.11
C LEU A 95 -11.24 -1.84 -5.61
N GLN A 96 -11.53 -0.80 -6.38
CA GLN A 96 -11.20 -0.76 -7.80
C GLN A 96 -9.84 -0.10 -8.00
N ILE A 97 -8.96 -0.76 -8.73
CA ILE A 97 -7.64 -0.24 -9.07
C ILE A 97 -7.72 0.42 -10.44
N GLY A 98 -7.64 1.74 -10.47
CA GLY A 98 -7.70 2.52 -11.71
C GLY A 98 -6.33 2.86 -12.30
N ASN A 99 -5.26 2.77 -11.51
CA ASN A 99 -3.91 3.15 -11.94
C ASN A 99 -3.23 2.01 -12.73
N PRO A 100 -2.89 2.23 -14.03
CA PRO A 100 -2.24 1.21 -14.84
C PRO A 100 -0.88 0.75 -14.30
N GLU A 101 -0.12 1.62 -13.65
CA GLU A 101 1.18 1.28 -13.08
C GLU A 101 1.05 0.29 -11.92
N VAL A 102 0.06 0.47 -11.08
CA VAL A 102 -0.26 -0.46 -9.98
C VAL A 102 -0.68 -1.81 -10.53
N LEU A 103 -1.56 -1.82 -11.54
CA LEU A 103 -2.00 -3.04 -12.20
C LEU A 103 -0.83 -3.79 -12.85
N SER A 104 0.07 -3.08 -13.53
CA SER A 104 1.26 -3.66 -14.12
C SER A 104 2.18 -4.27 -13.07
N ALA A 105 2.38 -3.59 -11.94
CA ALA A 105 3.20 -4.09 -10.83
C ALA A 105 2.60 -5.37 -10.22
N LEU A 106 1.30 -5.41 -10.01
CA LEU A 106 0.59 -6.58 -9.48
C LEU A 106 0.62 -7.75 -10.47
N SER A 107 0.44 -7.49 -11.77
CA SER A 107 0.47 -8.51 -12.81
C SER A 107 1.85 -9.13 -12.95
N LEU A 108 2.90 -8.30 -12.95
CA LEU A 108 4.28 -8.77 -13.01
C LEU A 108 4.63 -9.62 -11.78
N TYR A 109 4.21 -9.17 -10.60
CA TYR A 109 4.39 -9.94 -9.36
C TYR A 109 3.65 -11.28 -9.44
N SER A 110 2.40 -11.27 -9.82
CA SER A 110 1.56 -12.48 -9.93
C SER A 110 2.16 -13.52 -10.89
N GLU A 111 2.70 -13.07 -12.01
CA GLU A 111 3.36 -13.96 -12.97
C GLU A 111 4.70 -14.49 -12.45
N THR A 112 5.52 -13.59 -11.87
CA THR A 112 6.85 -13.93 -11.36
C THR A 112 6.79 -14.91 -10.19
N PHE A 113 5.78 -14.79 -9.32
CA PHE A 113 5.60 -15.60 -8.10
C PHE A 113 4.48 -16.63 -8.22
N LYS A 114 4.04 -16.95 -9.42
CA LYS A 114 2.89 -17.81 -9.68
C LYS A 114 2.92 -19.12 -8.92
N ASP A 115 4.04 -19.83 -8.96
CA ASP A 115 4.21 -21.12 -8.28
C ASP A 115 4.26 -20.97 -6.77
N ASP A 116 4.94 -19.94 -6.27
CA ASP A 116 5.03 -19.64 -4.84
C ASP A 116 3.65 -19.28 -4.26
N ILE A 117 2.88 -18.48 -4.99
CA ILE A 117 1.51 -18.09 -4.62
C ILE A 117 0.62 -19.34 -4.56
N ALA A 118 0.68 -20.19 -5.58
CA ALA A 118 -0.11 -21.42 -5.63
C ALA A 118 0.22 -22.36 -4.46
N ALA A 119 1.49 -22.51 -4.13
CA ALA A 119 1.94 -23.35 -3.03
C ALA A 119 1.57 -22.78 -1.65
N CYS A 120 1.67 -21.46 -1.49
CA CYS A 120 1.41 -20.75 -0.22
C CYS A 120 -0.08 -20.56 0.07
N GLY A 121 -0.88 -20.27 -0.95
CA GLY A 121 -2.30 -19.94 -0.82
C GLY A 121 -2.59 -18.49 -0.44
N PHE A 122 -1.56 -17.66 -0.21
CA PHE A 122 -1.65 -16.22 -0.04
C PHE A 122 -1.05 -15.51 -1.24
N PHE A 123 -1.58 -14.32 -1.56
CA PHE A 123 -1.10 -13.58 -2.73
C PHE A 123 0.30 -13.04 -2.53
N PHE A 124 0.59 -12.39 -1.38
CA PHE A 124 1.93 -11.91 -1.10
C PHE A 124 2.70 -12.94 -0.26
N VAL A 125 3.86 -13.34 -0.79
CA VAL A 125 4.71 -14.38 -0.20
C VAL A 125 6.08 -13.82 0.19
N ASN A 126 6.66 -14.38 1.22
CA ASN A 126 8.01 -14.06 1.65
C ASN A 126 9.06 -14.93 0.94
N ARG A 127 10.34 -14.72 1.27
CA ARG A 127 11.47 -15.50 0.72
C ARG A 127 11.43 -17.00 1.03
N LEU A 128 10.66 -17.39 2.04
CA LEU A 128 10.50 -18.79 2.46
C LEU A 128 9.22 -19.42 1.86
N GLN A 129 8.63 -18.77 0.87
CA GLN A 129 7.39 -19.23 0.23
C GLN A 129 6.20 -19.34 1.20
N GLN A 130 6.20 -18.48 2.22
CA GLN A 130 5.13 -18.38 3.22
C GLN A 130 4.46 -17.03 3.11
N LYS A 131 3.31 -16.89 3.78
CA LYS A 131 2.58 -15.63 3.88
C LYS A 131 3.51 -14.48 4.29
N LEU A 132 3.49 -13.38 3.54
CA LEU A 132 4.20 -12.16 3.90
C LEU A 132 3.67 -11.64 5.24
N SER A 133 4.56 -11.29 6.16
CA SER A 133 4.19 -10.77 7.47
C SER A 133 4.11 -9.25 7.48
N ASP A 134 3.30 -8.71 8.40
CA ASP A 134 3.23 -7.28 8.65
C ASP A 134 4.62 -6.69 8.97
N GLN A 135 5.41 -7.42 9.75
CA GLN A 135 6.75 -7.01 10.12
C GLN A 135 7.69 -6.92 8.90
N SER A 136 7.58 -7.87 7.98
CA SER A 136 8.36 -7.82 6.73
C SER A 136 8.05 -6.57 5.91
N VAL A 137 6.80 -6.16 5.85
CA VAL A 137 6.39 -4.93 5.14
C VAL A 137 6.94 -3.69 5.84
N ARG A 138 6.93 -3.65 7.18
CA ARG A 138 7.52 -2.54 7.94
C ARG A 138 9.02 -2.42 7.69
N PHE A 139 9.76 -3.53 7.69
CA PHE A 139 11.18 -3.55 7.34
C PHE A 139 11.42 -3.09 5.91
N MET A 140 10.60 -3.52 4.99
CA MET A 140 10.63 -3.09 3.59
C MET A 140 10.52 -1.57 3.47
N ILE A 141 9.53 -0.97 4.10
CA ILE A 141 9.32 0.48 4.10
C ILE A 141 10.52 1.21 4.71
N THR A 142 11.02 0.76 5.85
CA THR A 142 12.18 1.37 6.51
C THR A 142 13.43 1.30 5.62
N ARG A 143 13.67 0.17 4.98
CA ARG A 143 14.81 -0.04 4.09
C ARG A 143 14.77 0.91 2.89
N TYR A 144 13.64 1.00 2.19
CA TYR A 144 13.54 1.86 1.02
C TYR A 144 13.52 3.34 1.38
N ALA A 145 12.96 3.73 2.52
CA ALA A 145 13.04 5.09 3.04
C ALA A 145 14.50 5.50 3.27
N LYS A 146 15.30 4.63 3.86
CA LYS A 146 16.73 4.85 4.06
C LYS A 146 17.49 5.00 2.75
N LEU A 147 17.24 4.10 1.78
CA LEU A 147 17.84 4.17 0.45
C LEU A 147 17.45 5.43 -0.32
N ALA A 148 16.24 5.93 -0.11
CA ALA A 148 15.73 7.14 -0.71
C ALA A 148 16.24 8.43 -0.02
N GLY A 149 16.98 8.31 1.08
CA GLY A 149 17.45 9.45 1.85
C GLY A 149 16.35 10.18 2.63
N ILE A 150 15.23 9.53 2.87
CA ILE A 150 14.11 10.10 3.63
C ILE A 150 14.43 10.00 5.12
N LYS A 151 14.51 11.14 5.81
CA LYS A 151 14.82 11.20 7.23
C LYS A 151 13.61 10.92 8.11
N GLN A 152 12.40 11.18 7.62
CA GLN A 152 11.15 10.91 8.31
C GLN A 152 10.99 9.40 8.49
N HIS A 153 10.58 8.98 9.70
CA HIS A 153 10.25 7.58 9.95
C HIS A 153 8.91 7.24 9.28
N LEU A 154 8.94 6.43 8.23
CA LEU A 154 7.75 6.02 7.49
C LEU A 154 7.15 4.75 8.08
N THR A 155 5.82 4.75 8.23
CA THR A 155 5.04 3.60 8.68
C THR A 155 3.93 3.27 7.69
N PRO A 156 3.41 2.03 7.67
CA PRO A 156 2.25 1.69 6.82
C PRO A 156 1.04 2.58 7.06
N HIS A 157 0.84 2.99 8.30
CA HIS A 157 -0.25 3.89 8.68
C HIS A 157 -0.14 5.26 8.02
N MET A 158 1.08 5.75 7.82
CA MET A 158 1.33 7.02 7.12
C MET A 158 0.97 6.92 5.64
N PHE A 159 1.20 5.78 4.98
CA PHE A 159 0.73 5.54 3.60
C PHE A 159 -0.79 5.64 3.51
N ARG A 160 -1.49 5.05 4.47
CA ARG A 160 -2.95 5.11 4.56
C ARG A 160 -3.47 6.53 4.76
N HIS A 161 -2.83 7.31 5.65
CA HIS A 161 -3.16 8.72 5.87
C HIS A 161 -2.88 9.58 4.64
N SER A 162 -1.77 9.33 3.96
CA SER A 162 -1.40 10.06 2.74
C SER A 162 -2.39 9.79 1.62
N PHE A 163 -2.85 8.56 1.46
CA PHE A 163 -3.91 8.21 0.53
C PHE A 163 -5.21 8.98 0.82
N ALA A 164 -5.66 8.97 2.08
CA ALA A 164 -6.86 9.68 2.49
C ALA A 164 -6.74 11.19 2.24
N THR A 165 -5.59 11.79 2.55
CA THR A 165 -5.32 13.22 2.35
C THR A 165 -5.35 13.58 0.87
N LEU A 166 -4.71 12.77 0.01
CA LEU A 166 -4.72 13.01 -1.43
C LEU A 166 -6.13 12.94 -2.02
N LEU A 167 -6.96 12.01 -1.56
CA LEU A 167 -8.34 11.92 -2.00
C LEU A 167 -9.15 13.14 -1.55
N LEU A 168 -8.94 13.63 -0.32
CA LEU A 168 -9.59 14.87 0.18
C LEU A 168 -9.17 16.08 -0.65
N GLU A 169 -7.91 16.20 -1.01
CA GLU A 169 -7.39 17.27 -1.88
C GLU A 169 -8.00 17.22 -3.30
N GLN A 170 -8.46 16.05 -3.74
CA GLN A 170 -9.17 15.85 -5.00
C GLN A 170 -10.69 16.03 -4.87
N ASP A 171 -11.16 16.65 -3.78
CA ASP A 171 -12.58 16.86 -3.47
C ASP A 171 -13.44 15.59 -3.42
N VAL A 172 -12.83 14.46 -3.07
CA VAL A 172 -13.57 13.22 -2.87
C VAL A 172 -14.33 13.27 -1.55
N ASP A 173 -15.60 12.88 -1.57
CA ASP A 173 -16.46 12.89 -0.38
C ASP A 173 -15.84 12.04 0.75
N ILE A 174 -15.73 12.61 1.94
CA ILE A 174 -15.16 11.98 3.12
C ILE A 174 -15.86 10.64 3.47
N ARG A 175 -17.14 10.51 3.21
CA ARG A 175 -17.89 9.27 3.46
C ARG A 175 -17.46 8.15 2.51
N TYR A 176 -17.13 8.50 1.27
CA TYR A 176 -16.58 7.56 0.30
C TYR A 176 -15.21 7.08 0.72
N ILE A 177 -14.33 8.01 1.15
CA ILE A 177 -13.00 7.69 1.68
C ILE A 177 -13.11 6.75 2.89
N GLN A 178 -14.00 7.04 3.83
CA GLN A 178 -14.23 6.21 4.99
C GLN A 178 -14.67 4.79 4.61
N ARG A 179 -15.52 4.65 3.61
CA ARG A 179 -15.92 3.32 3.09
C ARG A 179 -14.76 2.58 2.43
N MET A 180 -13.98 3.26 1.60
CA MET A 180 -12.78 2.66 0.96
C MET A 180 -11.78 2.17 2.00
N LEU A 181 -11.58 2.91 3.06
CA LEU A 181 -10.67 2.56 4.14
C LEU A 181 -11.26 1.54 5.13
N GLY A 182 -12.53 1.21 5.04
CA GLY A 182 -13.19 0.27 5.94
C GLY A 182 -13.35 0.82 7.35
N HIS A 183 -13.50 2.14 7.52
CA HIS A 183 -13.88 2.73 8.80
C HIS A 183 -15.36 2.46 9.06
N SER A 184 -15.64 1.64 10.08
CA SER A 184 -16.99 1.58 10.64
C SER A 184 -17.21 2.81 11.51
N SER A 185 -18.18 3.60 11.15
CA SER A 185 -18.68 4.68 12.01
C SER A 185 -19.22 4.11 13.33
#